data_ab91ae9ee60e6ae96868ab7e81523c1e
#
_entry.id   ab91ae9ee60e6ae96868ab7e81523c1e
#
_cell.length_a   1.000
_cell.length_b   1.000
_cell.length_c   1.000
_cell.angle_alpha   90.00
_cell.angle_beta   90.00
_cell.angle_gamma   90.00
#
_symmetry.space_group_name_H-M   'P 1'
#
loop_
_entity.id
_entity.type
_entity.pdbx_description
1 polymer ?
#
loop_
_entity_poly.entity_id
_entity_poly.type
_entity_poly.pdbx_seq_one_letter_code
_entity_poly.pdbx_strand_id
1 'polypeptide(L)'
;MNNQLEVQMSWWAMDNLDIFEGNILSDEEKIALIASNGYDGINGFLPSPEKADYWKHLLDKYHLSFSVNAYPKSVEDLADFLLRAKAFDGIGFINAQVMQPFMTGQSAIQLLKGIEQLSKDAGIPVFIETHRGTITQDLIRTVEYVRELKSLPLTIDFSHYIVAGELHTVSQQADELLLSLLSNTSSIHTRISNGEQIQIDPGEEQNHPMFSHFMKWWQLGMKNWLLQASTNDVFPVVIELGPPPYAITTNEASGRNKEISDRWQQSLYLQRVVRDIWNTITP
;
A
#
# COMPACT_ATOMS: atom_id res chain seq x y z
N MET A 1 7.17 0.84 24.71
CA MET A 1 7.85 0.79 23.40
C MET A 1 7.41 2.03 22.63
N ASN A 2 8.33 2.76 22.04
CA ASN A 2 8.00 4.06 21.41
C ASN A 2 7.91 3.89 19.87
N ASN A 3 7.18 2.86 19.42
CA ASN A 3 6.98 2.62 17.99
C ASN A 3 6.03 3.66 17.41
N GLN A 4 6.22 4.03 16.16
CA GLN A 4 5.49 5.10 15.51
C GLN A 4 4.68 4.58 14.33
N LEU A 5 3.51 5.16 14.12
CA LEU A 5 2.73 5.01 12.90
C LEU A 5 3.18 6.09 11.92
N GLU A 6 3.46 5.72 10.70
CA GLU A 6 3.71 6.63 9.58
C GLU A 6 2.60 6.47 8.54
N VAL A 7 1.80 7.50 8.34
CA VAL A 7 0.72 7.48 7.35
C VAL A 7 1.16 8.25 6.11
N GLN A 8 1.35 7.54 5.03
CA GLN A 8 1.77 8.08 3.75
C GLN A 8 0.58 8.24 2.79
N MET A 9 0.63 9.28 1.96
CA MET A 9 -0.29 9.45 0.84
C MET A 9 0.28 8.77 -0.40
N SER A 10 -0.52 7.98 -1.10
CA SER A 10 -0.13 7.46 -2.41
C SER A 10 -0.06 8.61 -3.43
N TRP A 11 1.10 8.78 -4.07
CA TRP A 11 1.28 9.78 -5.12
C TRP A 11 0.36 9.55 -6.33
N TRP A 12 0.14 8.28 -6.66
CA TRP A 12 -0.82 7.90 -7.69
C TRP A 12 -2.25 8.36 -7.36
N ALA A 13 -2.62 8.32 -6.09
CA ALA A 13 -3.93 8.80 -5.63
C ALA A 13 -4.13 10.31 -5.80
N MET A 14 -3.06 11.08 -6.02
CA MET A 14 -3.12 12.53 -6.26
C MET A 14 -3.48 12.90 -7.71
N ASP A 15 -3.67 11.91 -8.59
CA ASP A 15 -4.03 12.18 -9.97
C ASP A 15 -5.52 12.48 -10.11
N ASN A 16 -5.83 13.58 -10.82
CA ASN A 16 -7.19 13.98 -11.21
C ASN A 16 -8.19 14.06 -10.03
N LEU A 17 -7.77 14.60 -8.88
CA LEU A 17 -8.69 14.83 -7.77
C LEU A 17 -9.67 15.96 -8.10
N ASP A 18 -10.95 15.78 -7.74
CA ASP A 18 -12.01 16.77 -7.96
C ASP A 18 -11.72 18.13 -7.29
N ILE A 19 -11.03 18.11 -6.14
CA ILE A 19 -10.62 19.34 -5.43
C ILE A 19 -9.70 20.25 -6.27
N PHE A 20 -9.10 19.72 -7.33
CA PHE A 20 -8.27 20.50 -8.23
C PHE A 20 -9.09 21.27 -9.26
N GLU A 21 -10.40 21.06 -9.33
CA GLU A 21 -11.33 21.75 -10.24
C GLU A 21 -10.84 21.73 -11.71
N GLY A 22 -10.24 20.63 -12.12
CA GLY A 22 -9.62 20.47 -13.45
C GLY A 22 -8.28 21.17 -13.65
N ASN A 23 -7.72 21.81 -12.62
CA ASN A 23 -6.38 22.38 -12.69
C ASN A 23 -5.31 21.28 -12.54
N ILE A 24 -4.18 21.49 -13.21
CA ILE A 24 -3.00 20.65 -13.06
C ILE A 24 -2.11 21.30 -12.01
N LEU A 25 -2.08 20.70 -10.80
CA LEU A 25 -1.15 21.14 -9.77
C LEU A 25 0.29 20.69 -10.07
N SER A 26 1.23 21.55 -9.73
CA SER A 26 2.66 21.19 -9.71
C SER A 26 2.95 20.13 -8.63
N ASP A 27 4.09 19.46 -8.73
CA ASP A 27 4.55 18.50 -7.72
C ASP A 27 4.62 19.19 -6.34
N GLU A 28 5.12 20.42 -6.27
CA GLU A 28 5.23 21.18 -5.02
C GLU A 28 3.86 21.48 -4.40
N GLU A 29 2.87 21.90 -5.19
CA GLU A 29 1.51 22.17 -4.69
C GLU A 29 0.85 20.89 -4.15
N LYS A 30 1.02 19.76 -4.82
CA LYS A 30 0.53 18.46 -4.34
C LYS A 30 1.21 18.05 -3.03
N ILE A 31 2.54 18.19 -2.95
CA ILE A 31 3.33 17.87 -1.75
C ILE A 31 2.94 18.77 -0.58
N ALA A 32 2.77 20.08 -0.81
CA ALA A 32 2.30 21.02 0.19
C ALA A 32 0.90 20.66 0.72
N LEU A 33 -0.01 20.24 -0.17
CA LEU A 33 -1.35 19.78 0.19
C LEU A 33 -1.30 18.52 1.08
N ILE A 34 -0.48 17.54 0.73
CA ILE A 34 -0.26 16.33 1.52
C ILE A 34 0.24 16.69 2.93
N ALA A 35 1.31 17.48 3.02
CA ALA A 35 1.90 17.89 4.29
C ALA A 35 0.94 18.68 5.17
N SER A 36 0.21 19.65 4.58
CA SER A 36 -0.74 20.50 5.33
C SER A 36 -1.96 19.73 5.86
N ASN A 37 -2.23 18.53 5.35
CA ASN A 37 -3.29 17.65 5.82
C ASN A 37 -2.82 16.52 6.74
N GLY A 38 -1.60 16.64 7.29
CA GLY A 38 -1.11 15.78 8.37
C GLY A 38 -0.68 14.39 7.94
N TYR A 39 -0.31 14.19 6.69
CA TYR A 39 0.40 12.99 6.27
C TYR A 39 1.87 13.08 6.70
N ASP A 40 2.46 11.93 7.02
CA ASP A 40 3.85 11.83 7.47
C ASP A 40 4.82 11.60 6.30
N GLY A 41 4.28 11.18 5.14
CA GLY A 41 5.11 10.86 3.99
C GLY A 41 4.32 10.63 2.70
N ILE A 42 5.05 10.24 1.68
CA ILE A 42 4.54 9.93 0.34
C ILE A 42 5.02 8.53 -0.08
N ASN A 43 4.10 7.71 -0.58
CA ASN A 43 4.43 6.52 -1.35
C ASN A 43 4.29 6.85 -2.84
N GLY A 44 5.39 6.83 -3.58
CA GLY A 44 5.41 7.31 -4.96
C GLY A 44 6.22 6.44 -5.91
N PHE A 45 6.81 7.08 -6.88
CA PHE A 45 7.67 6.45 -7.87
C PHE A 45 9.08 7.03 -7.75
N LEU A 46 10.08 6.20 -7.98
CA LEU A 46 11.47 6.66 -7.96
C LEU A 46 11.68 7.73 -9.03
N PRO A 47 12.01 8.97 -8.66
CA PRO A 47 12.24 10.04 -9.62
C PRO A 47 13.39 9.71 -10.59
N SER A 48 13.34 10.29 -11.79
CA SER A 48 14.48 10.22 -12.69
C SER A 48 15.69 10.98 -12.08
N PRO A 49 16.91 10.62 -12.46
CA PRO A 49 18.12 11.26 -11.90
C PRO A 49 18.08 12.79 -11.98
N GLU A 50 17.51 13.35 -13.06
CA GLU A 50 17.42 14.80 -13.29
C GLU A 50 16.45 15.49 -12.33
N LYS A 51 15.48 14.74 -11.78
CA LYS A 51 14.49 15.24 -10.82
C LYS A 51 14.83 14.90 -9.37
N ALA A 52 15.88 14.12 -9.13
CA ALA A 52 16.19 13.58 -7.81
C ALA A 52 16.40 14.71 -6.77
N ASP A 53 17.25 15.69 -7.08
CA ASP A 53 17.54 16.80 -6.17
C ASP A 53 16.30 17.68 -5.91
N TYR A 54 15.47 17.88 -6.94
CA TYR A 54 14.22 18.62 -6.79
C TYR A 54 13.24 17.91 -5.83
N TRP A 55 13.07 16.59 -5.99
CA TRP A 55 12.22 15.80 -5.07
C TRP A 55 12.76 15.79 -3.67
N LYS A 56 14.06 15.56 -3.48
CA LYS A 56 14.69 15.62 -2.14
C LYS A 56 14.46 16.97 -1.47
N HIS A 57 14.69 18.06 -2.19
CA HIS A 57 14.44 19.40 -1.68
C HIS A 57 12.99 19.58 -1.21
N LEU A 58 12.00 19.08 -1.95
CA LEU A 58 10.59 19.19 -1.56
C LEU A 58 10.26 18.32 -0.34
N LEU A 59 10.74 17.08 -0.32
CA LEU A 59 10.54 16.18 0.82
C LEU A 59 11.12 16.77 2.10
N ASP A 60 12.34 17.30 2.04
CA ASP A 60 12.99 17.97 3.16
C ASP A 60 12.26 19.25 3.59
N LYS A 61 11.83 20.08 2.62
CA LYS A 61 11.10 21.32 2.87
C LYS A 61 9.80 21.10 3.62
N TYR A 62 9.09 20.02 3.30
CA TYR A 62 7.80 19.69 3.89
C TYR A 62 7.88 18.61 4.97
N HIS A 63 9.10 18.15 5.32
CA HIS A 63 9.36 17.12 6.35
C HIS A 63 8.59 15.81 6.13
N LEU A 64 8.54 15.35 4.89
CA LEU A 64 7.84 14.12 4.50
C LEU A 64 8.82 12.98 4.28
N SER A 65 8.52 11.81 4.82
CA SER A 65 9.19 10.57 4.45
C SER A 65 8.84 10.14 3.02
N PHE A 66 9.66 9.26 2.44
CA PHE A 66 9.44 8.81 1.08
C PHE A 66 9.63 7.29 0.95
N SER A 67 8.64 6.63 0.38
CA SER A 67 8.73 5.26 -0.07
C SER A 67 8.33 5.16 -1.55
N VAL A 68 8.74 4.07 -2.22
CA VAL A 68 8.53 3.96 -3.66
C VAL A 68 7.98 2.60 -4.06
N ASN A 69 7.22 2.59 -5.16
CA ASN A 69 6.72 1.38 -5.78
C ASN A 69 7.72 0.83 -6.81
N ALA A 70 7.89 -0.49 -6.83
CA ALA A 70 8.70 -1.21 -7.81
C ALA A 70 7.88 -2.34 -8.45
N TYR A 71 8.19 -2.65 -9.71
CA TYR A 71 7.46 -3.64 -10.51
C TYR A 71 8.40 -4.70 -11.11
N PRO A 72 9.22 -5.39 -10.28
CA PRO A 72 10.21 -6.34 -10.79
C PRO A 72 9.54 -7.58 -11.38
N LYS A 73 10.14 -8.13 -12.44
CA LYS A 73 9.79 -9.43 -13.02
C LYS A 73 10.80 -10.51 -12.66
N SER A 74 11.98 -10.10 -12.19
CA SER A 74 13.08 -10.99 -11.79
C SER A 74 13.87 -10.38 -10.64
N VAL A 75 14.82 -11.15 -10.12
CA VAL A 75 15.78 -10.69 -9.10
C VAL A 75 16.69 -9.60 -9.68
N GLU A 76 17.08 -9.72 -10.93
CA GLU A 76 17.94 -8.77 -11.65
C GLU A 76 17.22 -7.41 -11.83
N ASP A 77 15.93 -7.41 -12.21
CA ASP A 77 15.13 -6.19 -12.33
C ASP A 77 15.09 -5.42 -10.98
N LEU A 78 14.93 -6.15 -9.86
CA LEU A 78 14.95 -5.53 -8.54
C LEU A 78 16.37 -5.04 -8.17
N ALA A 79 17.43 -5.78 -8.52
CA ALA A 79 18.80 -5.34 -8.26
C ALA A 79 19.10 -4.00 -8.95
N ASP A 80 18.70 -3.85 -10.20
CA ASP A 80 18.84 -2.60 -10.95
C ASP A 80 18.00 -1.46 -10.34
N PHE A 81 16.80 -1.77 -9.86
CA PHE A 81 15.98 -0.79 -9.16
C PHE A 81 16.62 -0.35 -7.85
N LEU A 82 17.15 -1.29 -7.05
CA LEU A 82 17.81 -1.00 -5.77
C LEU A 82 19.07 -0.15 -5.95
N LEU A 83 19.84 -0.34 -7.02
CA LEU A 83 20.98 0.54 -7.32
C LEU A 83 20.55 2.00 -7.49
N ARG A 84 19.47 2.23 -8.23
CA ARG A 84 18.90 3.58 -8.42
C ARG A 84 18.29 4.13 -7.14
N ALA A 85 17.61 3.30 -6.36
CA ALA A 85 17.03 3.67 -5.08
C ALA A 85 18.12 4.09 -4.07
N LYS A 86 19.24 3.37 -4.02
CA LYS A 86 20.42 3.75 -3.23
C LYS A 86 21.02 5.09 -3.67
N ALA A 87 21.09 5.35 -4.97
CA ALA A 87 21.60 6.61 -5.50
C ALA A 87 20.69 7.80 -5.16
N PHE A 88 19.37 7.57 -5.09
CA PHE A 88 18.42 8.59 -4.61
C PHE A 88 18.63 8.89 -3.13
N ASP A 89 18.90 7.88 -2.29
CA ASP A 89 19.05 7.98 -0.84
C ASP A 89 17.79 8.51 -0.10
N GLY A 90 17.58 8.10 1.15
CA GLY A 90 16.43 8.54 1.95
C GLY A 90 15.10 7.81 1.66
N ILE A 91 15.14 6.66 0.96
CA ILE A 91 13.95 5.82 0.76
C ILE A 91 13.73 4.95 2.00
N GLY A 92 12.58 5.09 2.64
CA GLY A 92 12.22 4.32 3.84
C GLY A 92 11.97 2.84 3.54
N PHE A 93 11.22 2.54 2.48
CA PHE A 93 10.97 1.18 2.00
C PHE A 93 10.56 1.17 0.52
N ILE A 94 10.59 -0.01 -0.07
CA ILE A 94 10.10 -0.27 -1.43
C ILE A 94 8.90 -1.20 -1.33
N ASN A 95 7.76 -0.76 -1.87
CA ASN A 95 6.60 -1.61 -2.08
C ASN A 95 6.74 -2.32 -3.44
N ALA A 96 6.84 -3.65 -3.44
CA ALA A 96 7.11 -4.41 -4.66
C ALA A 96 5.90 -5.19 -5.14
N GLN A 97 5.39 -4.82 -6.30
CA GLN A 97 4.42 -5.60 -7.07
C GLN A 97 5.19 -6.51 -8.04
N VAL A 98 5.44 -7.76 -7.64
CA VAL A 98 6.23 -8.71 -8.45
C VAL A 98 5.43 -9.19 -9.65
N MET A 99 5.76 -8.71 -10.85
CA MET A 99 4.98 -8.84 -12.10
C MET A 99 5.11 -10.21 -12.75
N GLN A 100 4.82 -11.28 -11.98
CA GLN A 100 4.84 -12.68 -12.39
C GLN A 100 3.55 -13.42 -12.01
N PRO A 101 2.38 -12.99 -12.54
CA PRO A 101 1.08 -13.49 -12.09
C PRO A 101 0.85 -14.98 -12.34
N PHE A 102 1.58 -15.59 -13.28
CA PHE A 102 1.43 -17.00 -13.63
C PHE A 102 2.54 -17.90 -13.09
N MET A 103 3.54 -17.32 -12.40
CA MET A 103 4.59 -18.09 -11.72
C MET A 103 4.03 -18.66 -10.40
N THR A 104 4.23 -19.95 -10.17
CA THR A 104 3.70 -20.65 -8.99
C THR A 104 4.71 -21.65 -8.43
N GLY A 105 4.41 -22.21 -7.26
CA GLY A 105 5.21 -23.28 -6.63
C GLY A 105 6.65 -22.86 -6.35
N GLN A 106 7.58 -23.78 -6.54
CA GLN A 106 8.98 -23.56 -6.19
C GLN A 106 9.66 -22.41 -6.95
N SER A 107 9.28 -22.17 -8.20
CA SER A 107 9.81 -21.04 -8.98
C SER A 107 9.41 -19.69 -8.35
N ALA A 108 8.18 -19.57 -7.89
CA ALA A 108 7.71 -18.36 -7.18
C ALA A 108 8.44 -18.19 -5.85
N ILE A 109 8.59 -19.27 -5.07
CA ILE A 109 9.31 -19.26 -3.80
C ILE A 109 10.78 -18.86 -4.00
N GLN A 110 11.45 -19.35 -5.03
CA GLN A 110 12.84 -18.98 -5.32
C GLN A 110 12.97 -17.49 -5.71
N LEU A 111 12.04 -16.96 -6.52
CA LEU A 111 12.03 -15.54 -6.87
C LEU A 111 11.82 -14.67 -5.62
N LEU A 112 10.81 -14.96 -4.81
CA LEU A 112 10.52 -14.22 -3.58
C LEU A 112 11.68 -14.27 -2.58
N LYS A 113 12.34 -15.44 -2.43
CA LYS A 113 13.53 -15.60 -1.61
C LYS A 113 14.71 -14.77 -2.13
N GLY A 114 14.90 -14.71 -3.45
CA GLY A 114 15.93 -13.87 -4.06
C GLY A 114 15.68 -12.38 -3.81
N ILE A 115 14.43 -11.93 -3.89
CA ILE A 115 14.02 -10.56 -3.56
C ILE A 115 14.29 -10.24 -2.08
N GLU A 116 13.92 -11.13 -1.16
CA GLU A 116 14.19 -10.96 0.27
C GLU A 116 15.70 -10.85 0.56
N GLN A 117 16.52 -11.65 -0.10
CA GLN A 117 17.97 -11.58 0.05
C GLN A 117 18.54 -10.27 -0.46
N LEU A 118 18.12 -9.81 -1.65
CA LEU A 118 18.54 -8.50 -2.19
C LEU A 118 18.15 -7.33 -1.29
N SER A 119 16.96 -7.36 -0.70
CA SER A 119 16.52 -6.35 0.28
C SER A 119 17.50 -6.26 1.45
N LYS A 120 17.87 -7.41 2.03
CA LYS A 120 18.85 -7.50 3.14
C LYS A 120 20.22 -6.98 2.73
N ASP A 121 20.72 -7.38 1.57
CA ASP A 121 22.05 -7.00 1.06
C ASP A 121 22.11 -5.51 0.70
N ALA A 122 20.99 -4.95 0.23
CA ALA A 122 20.87 -3.55 -0.09
C ALA A 122 20.71 -2.64 1.15
N GLY A 123 20.19 -3.19 2.24
CA GLY A 123 19.82 -2.42 3.44
C GLY A 123 18.61 -1.52 3.23
N ILE A 124 17.78 -1.76 2.21
CA ILE A 124 16.53 -1.07 1.95
C ILE A 124 15.41 -2.09 2.08
N PRO A 125 14.44 -1.93 2.99
CA PRO A 125 13.32 -2.84 3.14
C PRO A 125 12.50 -2.93 1.84
N VAL A 126 12.22 -4.16 1.39
CA VAL A 126 11.34 -4.44 0.24
C VAL A 126 10.18 -5.27 0.74
N PHE A 127 8.96 -4.75 0.66
CA PHE A 127 7.75 -5.44 1.06
C PHE A 127 6.98 -5.90 -0.17
N ILE A 128 6.54 -7.15 -0.18
CA ILE A 128 5.79 -7.73 -1.32
C ILE A 128 4.32 -7.42 -1.14
N GLU A 129 3.74 -6.73 -2.09
CA GLU A 129 2.32 -6.37 -2.03
C GLU A 129 1.40 -7.54 -2.36
N THR A 130 0.34 -7.71 -1.59
CA THR A 130 -0.78 -8.61 -1.93
C THR A 130 -1.63 -7.94 -3.02
N HIS A 131 -1.34 -8.24 -4.28
CA HIS A 131 -1.93 -7.51 -5.41
C HIS A 131 -2.35 -8.46 -6.55
N ARG A 132 -3.58 -8.26 -7.08
CA ARG A 132 -4.04 -8.96 -8.30
C ARG A 132 -3.14 -8.62 -9.49
N GLY A 133 -2.92 -9.59 -10.40
CA GLY A 133 -2.03 -9.39 -11.54
C GLY A 133 -0.53 -9.48 -11.20
N THR A 134 -0.17 -9.92 -10.00
CA THR A 134 1.21 -10.14 -9.55
C THR A 134 1.41 -11.59 -9.09
N ILE A 135 2.61 -11.90 -8.59
CA ILE A 135 2.93 -13.23 -8.03
C ILE A 135 2.01 -13.61 -6.86
N THR A 136 1.50 -12.61 -6.12
CA THR A 136 0.60 -12.75 -4.98
C THR A 136 -0.89 -12.60 -5.34
N GLN A 137 -1.27 -12.69 -6.62
CA GLN A 137 -2.65 -12.43 -7.06
C GLN A 137 -3.71 -13.36 -6.47
N ASP A 138 -3.31 -14.52 -5.98
CA ASP A 138 -4.20 -15.54 -5.43
C ASP A 138 -3.95 -15.75 -3.95
N LEU A 139 -5.03 -15.72 -3.15
CA LEU A 139 -4.94 -15.84 -1.69
C LEU A 139 -4.33 -17.17 -1.24
N ILE A 140 -4.75 -18.29 -1.84
CA ILE A 140 -4.30 -19.63 -1.44
C ILE A 140 -2.80 -19.77 -1.72
N ARG A 141 -2.36 -19.36 -2.92
CA ARG A 141 -0.93 -19.36 -3.28
C ARG A 141 -0.08 -18.51 -2.33
N THR A 142 -0.56 -17.33 -1.99
CA THR A 142 0.18 -16.44 -1.09
C THR A 142 0.30 -17.03 0.30
N VAL A 143 -0.75 -17.70 0.79
CA VAL A 143 -0.69 -18.46 2.06
C VAL A 143 0.34 -19.59 1.97
N GLU A 144 0.44 -20.28 0.84
CA GLU A 144 1.51 -21.31 0.64
C GLU A 144 2.91 -20.68 0.67
N TYR A 145 3.09 -19.52 0.03
CA TYR A 145 4.38 -18.82 0.04
C TYR A 145 4.82 -18.41 1.44
N VAL A 146 3.95 -17.83 2.25
CA VAL A 146 4.30 -17.42 3.63
C VAL A 146 4.51 -18.61 4.57
N ARG A 147 3.92 -19.78 4.28
CA ARG A 147 4.21 -21.02 5.01
C ARG A 147 5.64 -21.49 4.79
N GLU A 148 6.16 -21.33 3.57
CA GLU A 148 7.53 -21.68 3.21
C GLU A 148 8.53 -20.57 3.58
N LEU A 149 8.14 -19.30 3.38
CA LEU A 149 8.94 -18.11 3.63
C LEU A 149 8.35 -17.33 4.81
N LYS A 150 8.53 -17.84 6.02
CA LYS A 150 7.92 -17.30 7.25
C LYS A 150 8.27 -15.84 7.54
N SER A 151 9.40 -15.36 7.03
CA SER A 151 9.88 -13.98 7.18
C SER A 151 9.54 -13.07 6.00
N LEU A 152 8.79 -13.55 4.99
CA LEU A 152 8.45 -12.76 3.81
C LEU A 152 7.66 -11.51 4.22
N PRO A 153 8.22 -10.29 4.07
CA PRO A 153 7.54 -9.09 4.49
C PRO A 153 6.46 -8.71 3.47
N LEU A 154 5.23 -8.51 3.94
CA LEU A 154 4.10 -8.19 3.08
C LEU A 154 3.61 -6.75 3.30
N THR A 155 3.31 -6.07 2.20
CA THR A 155 2.34 -4.97 2.19
C THR A 155 0.95 -5.57 2.01
N ILE A 156 0.09 -5.42 3.00
CA ILE A 156 -1.25 -5.98 3.00
C ILE A 156 -2.23 -5.02 2.31
N ASP A 157 -2.68 -5.39 1.10
CA ASP A 157 -3.86 -4.82 0.45
C ASP A 157 -4.87 -5.95 0.18
N PHE A 158 -5.77 -6.16 1.12
CA PHE A 158 -6.77 -7.22 1.01
C PHE A 158 -7.91 -6.90 0.05
N SER A 159 -8.04 -5.64 -0.40
CA SER A 159 -9.04 -5.28 -1.41
C SER A 159 -8.89 -6.14 -2.67
N HIS A 160 -7.67 -6.49 -3.03
CA HIS A 160 -7.36 -7.35 -4.17
C HIS A 160 -7.86 -8.78 -4.01
N TYR A 161 -7.77 -9.36 -2.81
CA TYR A 161 -8.31 -10.70 -2.56
C TYR A 161 -9.83 -10.70 -2.43
N ILE A 162 -10.37 -9.64 -1.84
CA ILE A 162 -11.81 -9.49 -1.68
C ILE A 162 -12.50 -9.41 -3.06
N VAL A 163 -11.97 -8.58 -3.97
CA VAL A 163 -12.54 -8.47 -5.33
C VAL A 163 -12.24 -9.71 -6.19
N ALA A 164 -11.04 -10.30 -6.08
CA ALA A 164 -10.69 -11.47 -6.89
C ALA A 164 -11.49 -12.73 -6.50
N GLY A 165 -11.86 -12.84 -5.24
CA GLY A 165 -12.66 -13.95 -4.71
C GLY A 165 -14.16 -13.67 -4.66
N GLU A 166 -14.63 -12.51 -5.16
CA GLU A 166 -16.04 -12.07 -5.02
C GLU A 166 -16.56 -12.21 -3.59
N LEU A 167 -15.69 -11.83 -2.61
CA LEU A 167 -15.97 -12.02 -1.18
C LEU A 167 -16.85 -10.88 -0.62
N HIS A 168 -18.02 -10.67 -1.25
CA HIS A 168 -19.04 -9.75 -0.72
C HIS A 168 -19.63 -10.23 0.62
N THR A 169 -19.45 -11.51 0.92
CA THR A 169 -19.66 -12.12 2.24
C THR A 169 -18.42 -12.92 2.60
N VAL A 170 -17.76 -12.53 3.70
CA VAL A 170 -16.53 -13.20 4.14
C VAL A 170 -16.89 -14.48 4.91
N SER A 171 -16.66 -15.64 4.31
CA SER A 171 -16.81 -16.93 4.97
C SER A 171 -15.73 -17.13 6.06
N GLN A 172 -15.99 -18.00 7.03
CA GLN A 172 -14.98 -18.34 8.04
C GLN A 172 -13.67 -18.83 7.41
N GLN A 173 -13.75 -19.68 6.37
CA GLN A 173 -12.58 -20.19 5.66
C GLN A 173 -11.78 -19.07 5.00
N ALA A 174 -12.45 -18.12 4.35
CA ALA A 174 -11.79 -16.97 3.73
C ALA A 174 -11.11 -16.08 4.80
N ASP A 175 -11.80 -15.79 5.92
CA ASP A 175 -11.23 -15.01 7.02
C ASP A 175 -9.99 -15.70 7.62
N GLU A 176 -10.04 -17.01 7.87
CA GLU A 176 -8.89 -17.78 8.36
C GLU A 176 -7.67 -17.70 7.43
N LEU A 177 -7.87 -17.78 6.11
CA LEU A 177 -6.79 -17.63 5.13
C LEU A 177 -6.20 -16.20 5.15
N LEU A 178 -7.05 -15.17 5.16
CA LEU A 178 -6.61 -13.77 5.25
C LEU A 178 -5.84 -13.52 6.55
N LEU A 179 -6.37 -13.99 7.68
CA LEU A 179 -5.73 -13.85 8.99
C LEU A 179 -4.34 -14.52 9.03
N SER A 180 -4.16 -15.63 8.31
CA SER A 180 -2.87 -16.33 8.27
C SER A 180 -1.75 -15.51 7.62
N LEU A 181 -2.07 -14.52 6.78
CA LEU A 181 -1.10 -13.62 6.17
C LEU A 181 -0.67 -12.48 7.10
N LEU A 182 -1.48 -12.15 8.09
CA LEU A 182 -1.26 -10.96 8.94
C LEU A 182 -0.04 -11.08 9.86
N SER A 183 0.50 -12.27 10.09
CA SER A 183 1.78 -12.45 10.78
C SER A 183 2.98 -11.90 10.00
N ASN A 184 2.82 -11.72 8.69
CA ASN A 184 3.84 -11.21 7.77
C ASN A 184 3.66 -9.72 7.43
N THR A 185 2.75 -9.03 8.10
CA THR A 185 2.46 -7.61 7.85
C THR A 185 3.69 -6.75 8.13
N SER A 186 4.14 -6.01 7.12
CA SER A 186 5.21 -5.00 7.23
C SER A 186 4.72 -3.60 6.83
N SER A 187 3.65 -3.53 6.04
CA SER A 187 2.93 -2.31 5.66
C SER A 187 1.47 -2.65 5.37
N ILE A 188 0.62 -1.63 5.32
CA ILE A 188 -0.78 -1.75 4.91
C ILE A 188 -1.08 -0.71 3.84
N HIS A 189 -1.74 -1.12 2.75
CA HIS A 189 -2.44 -0.23 1.84
C HIS A 189 -3.92 -0.19 2.23
N THR A 190 -4.43 1.00 2.54
CA THR A 190 -5.82 1.16 2.96
C THR A 190 -6.72 1.44 1.77
N ARG A 191 -7.48 0.44 1.42
CA ARG A 191 -8.53 0.49 0.40
C ARG A 191 -9.60 -0.52 0.80
N ILE A 192 -10.85 -0.21 0.53
CA ILE A 192 -11.98 -1.08 0.85
C ILE A 192 -12.63 -1.55 -0.45
N SER A 193 -12.77 -2.86 -0.59
CA SER A 193 -13.53 -3.52 -1.65
C SER A 193 -14.84 -4.08 -1.06
N ASN A 194 -15.89 -4.10 -1.87
CA ASN A 194 -17.15 -4.77 -1.51
C ASN A 194 -17.29 -6.19 -2.10
N GLY A 195 -16.22 -6.70 -2.74
CA GLY A 195 -16.23 -7.98 -3.44
C GLY A 195 -16.53 -7.88 -4.92
N GLU A 196 -17.16 -6.81 -5.36
CA GLU A 196 -17.51 -6.55 -6.77
C GLU A 196 -16.63 -5.44 -7.36
N GLN A 197 -16.42 -4.39 -6.60
CA GLN A 197 -15.55 -3.27 -6.94
C GLN A 197 -14.30 -3.29 -6.06
N ILE A 198 -13.15 -3.02 -6.69
CA ILE A 198 -11.85 -2.98 -6.00
C ILE A 198 -11.78 -1.86 -4.95
N GLN A 199 -12.48 -0.77 -5.21
CA GLN A 199 -12.47 0.42 -4.39
C GLN A 199 -13.87 0.99 -4.29
N ILE A 200 -14.35 1.14 -3.06
CA ILE A 200 -15.63 1.77 -2.75
C ILE A 200 -15.45 2.88 -1.73
N ASP A 201 -16.41 3.80 -1.69
CA ASP A 201 -16.58 4.73 -0.59
C ASP A 201 -17.41 4.05 0.52
N PRO A 202 -16.82 3.76 1.69
CA PRO A 202 -17.56 3.13 2.78
C PRO A 202 -18.54 4.09 3.48
N GLY A 203 -18.48 5.39 3.15
CA GLY A 203 -19.21 6.45 3.85
C GLY A 203 -18.65 6.76 5.25
N GLU A 204 -18.81 7.99 5.71
CA GLU A 204 -18.36 8.41 7.05
C GLU A 204 -19.12 7.70 8.19
N GLU A 205 -20.34 7.28 7.94
CA GLU A 205 -21.18 6.57 8.91
C GLU A 205 -20.77 5.10 9.13
N GLN A 206 -19.77 4.61 8.40
CA GLN A 206 -19.23 3.25 8.52
C GLN A 206 -20.29 2.15 8.29
N ASN A 207 -21.31 2.44 7.52
CA ASN A 207 -22.48 1.57 7.35
C ASN A 207 -22.23 0.41 6.38
N HIS A 208 -21.13 0.43 5.62
CA HIS A 208 -20.85 -0.66 4.71
C HIS A 208 -20.35 -1.90 5.47
N PRO A 209 -20.97 -3.10 5.31
CA PRO A 209 -20.58 -4.30 6.07
C PRO A 209 -19.10 -4.66 5.96
N MET A 210 -18.49 -4.45 4.79
CA MET A 210 -17.07 -4.74 4.59
C MET A 210 -16.14 -3.83 5.39
N PHE A 211 -16.57 -2.63 5.78
CA PHE A 211 -15.75 -1.72 6.54
C PHE A 211 -15.23 -2.36 7.85
N SER A 212 -16.11 -3.03 8.60
CA SER A 212 -15.75 -3.70 9.86
C SER A 212 -14.71 -4.83 9.65
N HIS A 213 -14.76 -5.53 8.53
CA HIS A 213 -13.77 -6.55 8.20
C HIS A 213 -12.39 -5.93 7.94
N PHE A 214 -12.32 -4.88 7.12
CA PHE A 214 -11.05 -4.19 6.86
C PHE A 214 -10.46 -3.58 8.12
N MET A 215 -11.27 -2.92 8.96
CA MET A 215 -10.84 -2.40 10.27
C MET A 215 -10.22 -3.49 11.15
N LYS A 216 -10.87 -4.65 11.24
CA LYS A 216 -10.36 -5.82 11.99
C LYS A 216 -9.02 -6.29 11.44
N TRP A 217 -8.89 -6.44 10.12
CA TRP A 217 -7.66 -6.93 9.49
C TRP A 217 -6.51 -5.93 9.66
N TRP A 218 -6.74 -4.63 9.46
CA TRP A 218 -5.75 -3.59 9.70
C TRP A 218 -5.28 -3.59 11.15
N GLN A 219 -6.21 -3.62 12.10
CA GLN A 219 -5.88 -3.68 13.53
C GLN A 219 -5.04 -4.92 13.87
N LEU A 220 -5.39 -6.08 13.36
CA LEU A 220 -4.67 -7.33 13.63
C LEU A 220 -3.28 -7.32 12.94
N GLY A 221 -3.17 -6.80 11.72
CA GLY A 221 -1.89 -6.62 11.05
C GLY A 221 -0.94 -5.72 11.85
N MET A 222 -1.42 -4.56 12.30
CA MET A 222 -0.66 -3.64 13.17
C MET A 222 -0.25 -4.29 14.49
N LYS A 223 -1.17 -5.02 15.15
CA LYS A 223 -0.86 -5.75 16.39
C LYS A 223 0.22 -6.82 16.18
N ASN A 224 0.12 -7.59 15.11
CA ASN A 224 1.11 -8.62 14.81
C ASN A 224 2.49 -8.02 14.53
N TRP A 225 2.53 -6.88 13.82
CA TRP A 225 3.77 -6.16 13.61
C TRP A 225 4.37 -5.66 14.92
N LEU A 226 3.56 -5.05 15.81
CA LEU A 226 4.01 -4.56 17.13
C LEU A 226 4.62 -5.66 18.00
N LEU A 227 4.18 -6.91 17.87
CA LEU A 227 4.74 -8.05 18.62
C LEU A 227 6.17 -8.40 18.17
N GLN A 228 6.58 -8.01 16.97
CA GLN A 228 7.88 -8.32 16.36
C GLN A 228 8.78 -7.10 16.25
N ALA A 229 8.22 -5.89 16.38
CA ALA A 229 8.93 -4.65 16.21
C ALA A 229 9.94 -4.37 17.34
N SER A 230 11.07 -3.79 16.97
CA SER A 230 12.04 -3.24 17.91
C SER A 230 11.58 -1.86 18.41
N THR A 231 12.19 -1.37 19.48
CA THR A 231 11.90 -0.04 19.99
C THR A 231 12.29 1.02 18.95
N ASN A 232 11.39 1.97 18.71
CA ASN A 232 11.50 3.05 17.73
C ASN A 232 11.34 2.62 16.25
N ASP A 233 10.90 1.39 15.98
CA ASP A 233 10.51 1.03 14.63
C ASP A 233 9.27 1.83 14.18
N VAL A 234 9.18 2.05 12.87
CA VAL A 234 8.11 2.80 12.23
C VAL A 234 7.24 1.84 11.42
N PHE A 235 5.93 1.87 11.65
CA PHE A 235 4.95 1.10 10.87
C PHE A 235 4.35 1.96 9.77
N PRO A 236 4.65 1.69 8.49
CA PRO A 236 4.09 2.46 7.40
C PRO A 236 2.69 1.97 7.00
N VAL A 237 1.79 2.93 6.81
CA VAL A 237 0.47 2.73 6.19
C VAL A 237 0.31 3.69 5.03
N VAL A 238 -0.07 3.18 3.87
CA VAL A 238 -0.31 4.00 2.68
C VAL A 238 -1.80 4.13 2.44
N ILE A 239 -2.29 5.35 2.36
CA ILE A 239 -3.65 5.63 1.90
C ILE A 239 -3.63 5.60 0.37
N GLU A 240 -4.09 4.46 -0.18
CA GLU A 240 -3.99 4.20 -1.62
C GLU A 240 -5.37 4.09 -2.27
N LEU A 241 -5.96 5.23 -2.59
CA LEU A 241 -7.20 5.33 -3.34
C LEU A 241 -6.90 5.74 -4.79
N GLY A 242 -6.97 4.78 -5.71
CA GLY A 242 -6.63 5.02 -7.11
C GLY A 242 -7.67 5.86 -7.86
N PRO A 243 -7.20 6.65 -8.86
CA PRO A 243 -8.10 7.30 -9.81
C PRO A 243 -8.84 6.27 -10.68
N PRO A 244 -9.80 6.68 -11.51
CA PRO A 244 -10.41 5.78 -12.48
C PRO A 244 -9.35 5.03 -13.33
N PRO A 245 -9.50 3.73 -13.58
CA PRO A 245 -10.70 2.91 -13.38
C PRO A 245 -10.83 2.22 -12.00
N TYR A 246 -10.00 2.53 -11.01
CA TYR A 246 -10.16 2.02 -9.64
C TYR A 246 -11.32 2.73 -8.93
N ALA A 247 -11.36 4.06 -9.00
CA ALA A 247 -12.54 4.81 -8.55
C ALA A 247 -13.74 4.54 -9.45
N ILE A 248 -14.92 4.43 -8.84
CA ILE A 248 -16.19 4.25 -9.55
C ILE A 248 -16.59 5.57 -10.17
N THR A 249 -17.04 5.53 -11.42
CA THR A 249 -17.43 6.73 -12.18
C THR A 249 -18.90 6.72 -12.55
N THR A 250 -19.46 7.91 -12.80
CA THR A 250 -20.89 8.11 -13.07
C THR A 250 -21.35 7.46 -14.39
N ASN A 251 -20.49 7.38 -15.38
CA ASN A 251 -20.75 6.66 -16.63
C ASN A 251 -19.48 6.33 -17.41
N GLU A 252 -19.56 5.32 -18.26
CA GLU A 252 -18.49 4.90 -19.17
C GLU A 252 -18.36 5.81 -20.40
N ALA A 253 -19.47 6.41 -20.86
CA ALA A 253 -19.54 7.17 -22.10
C ALA A 253 -18.74 8.49 -22.03
N SER A 254 -18.56 9.07 -20.85
CA SER A 254 -17.74 10.24 -20.63
C SER A 254 -16.25 9.94 -20.41
N GLY A 255 -15.80 8.72 -20.72
CA GLY A 255 -14.41 8.31 -20.59
C GLY A 255 -13.95 8.13 -19.14
N ARG A 256 -14.89 7.86 -18.22
CA ARG A 256 -14.61 7.64 -16.79
C ARG A 256 -13.91 8.85 -16.14
N ASN A 257 -14.38 10.05 -16.43
CA ASN A 257 -13.74 11.27 -15.94
C ASN A 257 -14.33 11.81 -14.65
N LYS A 258 -15.57 11.40 -14.29
CA LYS A 258 -16.26 11.90 -13.11
C LYS A 258 -16.51 10.77 -12.11
N GLU A 259 -15.84 10.84 -10.99
CA GLU A 259 -16.02 9.93 -9.86
C GLU A 259 -17.40 10.14 -9.20
N ILE A 260 -17.94 9.07 -8.58
CA ILE A 260 -19.22 9.13 -7.87
C ILE A 260 -19.08 9.73 -6.47
N SER A 261 -17.85 9.78 -5.94
CA SER A 261 -17.54 10.22 -4.57
C SER A 261 -16.21 10.97 -4.53
N ASP A 262 -16.02 11.77 -3.50
CA ASP A 262 -14.80 12.55 -3.29
C ASP A 262 -13.67 11.69 -2.72
N ARG A 263 -12.75 11.26 -3.56
CA ARG A 263 -11.60 10.43 -3.21
C ARG A 263 -10.63 11.11 -2.24
N TRP A 264 -10.52 12.45 -2.29
CA TRP A 264 -9.70 13.18 -1.33
C TRP A 264 -10.30 13.14 0.07
N GLN A 265 -11.60 13.39 0.21
CA GLN A 265 -12.26 13.29 1.52
C GLN A 265 -12.21 11.87 2.07
N GLN A 266 -12.39 10.85 1.21
CA GLN A 266 -12.20 9.46 1.62
C GLN A 266 -10.78 9.20 2.15
N SER A 267 -9.75 9.74 1.49
CA SER A 267 -8.37 9.54 1.94
C SER A 267 -8.11 10.18 3.31
N LEU A 268 -8.63 11.37 3.56
CA LEU A 268 -8.55 12.03 4.86
C LEU A 268 -9.33 11.25 5.95
N TYR A 269 -10.46 10.68 5.57
CA TYR A 269 -11.23 9.82 6.48
C TYR A 269 -10.44 8.55 6.86
N LEU A 270 -9.91 7.82 5.88
CA LEU A 270 -9.11 6.61 6.14
C LEU A 270 -7.82 6.91 6.93
N GLN A 271 -7.20 8.07 6.70
CA GLN A 271 -6.08 8.53 7.51
C GLN A 271 -6.46 8.63 9.01
N ARG A 272 -7.61 9.24 9.32
CA ARG A 272 -8.12 9.32 10.71
C ARG A 272 -8.37 7.92 11.28
N VAL A 273 -9.04 7.07 10.50
CA VAL A 273 -9.36 5.69 10.90
C VAL A 273 -8.10 4.90 11.30
N VAL A 274 -7.05 4.94 10.49
CA VAL A 274 -5.82 4.16 10.83
C VAL A 274 -5.09 4.72 12.04
N ARG A 275 -5.10 6.06 12.23
CA ARG A 275 -4.54 6.68 13.44
C ARG A 275 -5.34 6.29 14.70
N ASP A 276 -6.66 6.26 14.59
CA ASP A 276 -7.52 5.82 15.70
C ASP A 276 -7.28 4.35 16.04
N ILE A 277 -7.17 3.46 15.03
CA ILE A 277 -6.80 2.05 15.27
C ILE A 277 -5.46 1.99 16.02
N TRP A 278 -4.44 2.69 15.53
CA TRP A 278 -3.12 2.68 16.15
C TRP A 278 -3.16 3.14 17.61
N ASN A 279 -3.86 4.23 17.89
CA ASN A 279 -4.02 4.77 19.25
C ASN A 279 -4.76 3.80 20.19
N THR A 280 -5.63 2.92 19.68
CA THR A 280 -6.31 1.91 20.50
C THR A 280 -5.44 0.70 20.84
N ILE A 281 -4.37 0.45 20.08
CA ILE A 281 -3.51 -0.73 20.25
C ILE A 281 -2.15 -0.41 20.85
N THR A 282 -1.77 0.86 20.86
CA THR A 282 -0.55 1.36 21.52
C THR A 282 -0.91 2.01 22.85
N PRO A 283 -0.13 1.76 23.93
CA PRO A 283 -0.40 2.29 25.26
C PRO A 283 -0.21 3.81 25.36
#